data_dce67e68877da624751d2a27cf8abb84
#
_entry.id   dce67e68877da624751d2a27cf8abb84
#
_cell.length_a   1.000
_cell.length_b   1.000
_cell.length_c   1.000
_cell.angle_alpha   90.00
_cell.angle_beta   90.00
_cell.angle_gamma   90.00
#
_symmetry.space_group_name_H-M   'P 1'
#
loop_
_entity.id
_entity.type
_entity.pdbx_description
1 polymer ?
#
loop_
_entity_poly.entity_id
_entity_poly.type
_entity_poly.pdbx_seq_one_letter_code
_entity_poly.pdbx_strand_id
1 'polypeptide(L)'
;MPIGPVTTSPREISVVEPVSPALERVKQILFRPFDLGKWFVIGFCAWLAQLGESGIGGNFNSGSHKNYSAEDCRQALHRARDYVVDHLDWIVPLVVVLLVVVLVFWLVFLWLNSRGKFMFLHCVALDKAEVARPWNELAREANSLFLFRIILCLASLLFALPLIVLATVITGRMFLAGQFNPNGILQAVGLGLLFVCVAIVLAIIKKLTFDFVVPVMFLRRNRCLAAWKELGTLISGHVGIFILYFLFQIVLALAIGLIVLGVMIITCCIACCLMALPYLGTVLLLPVIMFKRCYSLYFLAQFGPNYDAFLPPPPPPAGALPAV
;
A
#
# COMPACT_ATOMS: atom_id res chain seq x y z
N MET A 1 -5.46 31.66 45.48
CA MET A 1 -5.87 31.98 44.13
C MET A 1 -6.35 30.69 43.47
N PRO A 2 -7.61 30.55 43.13
CA PRO A 2 -8.08 29.35 42.43
C PRO A 2 -7.58 29.38 41.00
N ILE A 3 -6.89 28.31 40.56
CA ILE A 3 -6.49 28.09 39.21
C ILE A 3 -7.75 27.82 38.42
N GLY A 4 -8.14 28.76 37.56
CA GLY A 4 -9.31 28.63 36.70
C GLY A 4 -9.13 27.43 35.75
N PRO A 5 -10.26 26.83 35.29
CA PRO A 5 -10.20 25.68 34.36
C PRO A 5 -9.46 26.11 33.11
N VAL A 6 -8.40 25.38 32.77
CA VAL A 6 -7.74 25.49 31.47
C VAL A 6 -8.76 25.11 30.43
N THR A 7 -9.42 26.07 29.80
CA THR A 7 -10.24 25.90 28.62
C THR A 7 -9.32 25.49 27.48
N THR A 8 -9.11 24.20 27.31
CA THR A 8 -8.57 23.66 26.07
C THR A 8 -9.59 23.93 24.99
N SER A 9 -9.40 25.02 24.23
CA SER A 9 -10.14 25.24 22.97
C SER A 9 -10.03 23.96 22.13
N PRO A 10 -11.11 23.53 21.49
CA PRO A 10 -11.05 22.37 20.59
C PRO A 10 -9.97 22.67 19.54
N ARG A 11 -8.88 21.89 19.56
CA ARG A 11 -7.77 22.06 18.63
C ARG A 11 -8.30 21.75 17.24
N GLU A 12 -8.33 22.75 16.37
CA GLU A 12 -8.73 22.55 14.96
C GLU A 12 -7.79 21.53 14.32
N ILE A 13 -8.35 20.44 13.78
CA ILE A 13 -7.57 19.40 13.14
C ILE A 13 -7.07 19.95 11.79
N SER A 14 -5.76 20.04 11.64
CA SER A 14 -5.12 20.60 10.44
C SER A 14 -4.40 19.49 9.65
N VAL A 15 -4.48 19.56 8.32
CA VAL A 15 -3.73 18.65 7.44
C VAL A 15 -2.31 19.12 7.18
N VAL A 16 -2.00 20.40 7.42
CA VAL A 16 -0.67 20.99 7.17
C VAL A 16 0.22 20.92 8.41
N GLU A 17 -0.33 21.08 9.60
CA GLU A 17 0.42 21.06 10.86
C GLU A 17 1.31 19.82 11.04
N PRO A 18 0.90 18.59 10.67
CA PRO A 18 1.72 17.38 10.79
C PRO A 18 3.00 17.35 9.95
N VAL A 19 3.15 18.22 8.95
CA VAL A 19 4.30 18.21 8.03
C VAL A 19 5.60 18.54 8.75
N SER A 20 5.60 19.59 9.56
CA SER A 20 6.80 20.03 10.28
C SER A 20 7.31 19.00 11.31
N PRO A 21 6.47 18.50 12.24
CA PRO A 21 6.91 17.47 13.19
C PRO A 21 7.28 16.15 12.50
N ALA A 22 6.61 15.77 11.40
CA ALA A 22 6.98 14.59 10.63
C ALA A 22 8.39 14.72 10.04
N LEU A 23 8.73 15.88 9.46
CA LEU A 23 10.06 16.13 8.93
C LEU A 23 11.14 16.13 10.00
N GLU A 24 10.84 16.75 11.15
CA GLU A 24 11.77 16.78 12.29
C GLU A 24 12.02 15.36 12.85
N ARG A 25 10.97 14.55 12.95
CA ARG A 25 11.07 13.15 13.37
C ARG A 25 11.95 12.32 12.42
N VAL A 26 11.81 12.50 11.12
CA VAL A 26 12.67 11.85 10.13
C VAL A 26 14.13 12.25 10.32
N LYS A 27 14.41 13.55 10.54
CA LYS A 27 15.75 14.03 10.80
C LYS A 27 16.33 13.40 12.07
N GLN A 28 15.56 13.32 13.15
CA GLN A 28 15.98 12.71 14.40
C GLN A 28 16.33 11.23 14.23
N ILE A 29 15.46 10.46 13.58
CA ILE A 29 15.62 9.00 13.46
C ILE A 29 16.76 8.63 12.50
N LEU A 30 16.87 9.32 11.36
CA LEU A 30 17.80 8.92 10.30
C LEU A 30 19.15 9.65 10.34
N PHE A 31 19.19 10.89 10.86
CA PHE A 31 20.35 11.74 10.72
C PHE A 31 20.97 12.16 12.06
N ARG A 32 20.31 11.86 13.20
CA ARG A 32 20.80 12.26 14.52
C ARG A 32 20.68 11.12 15.56
N PRO A 33 21.74 10.33 15.79
CA PRO A 33 23.01 10.23 15.06
C PRO A 33 22.84 9.48 13.72
N PHE A 34 23.70 9.82 12.74
CA PHE A 34 23.73 9.09 11.48
C PHE A 34 24.40 7.72 11.69
N ASP A 35 23.63 6.65 11.54
CA ASP A 35 24.09 5.27 11.67
C ASP A 35 23.61 4.45 10.46
N LEU A 36 24.56 4.01 9.65
CA LEU A 36 24.27 3.18 8.49
C LEU A 36 23.63 1.84 8.86
N GLY A 37 24.03 1.24 9.99
CA GLY A 37 23.43 -0.01 10.46
C GLY A 37 21.94 0.17 10.75
N LYS A 38 21.57 1.25 11.44
CA LYS A 38 20.20 1.65 11.70
C LYS A 38 19.41 1.89 10.40
N TRP A 39 20.04 2.56 9.42
CA TRP A 39 19.44 2.80 8.10
C TRP A 39 19.09 1.50 7.38
N PHE A 40 20.01 0.55 7.34
CA PHE A 40 19.78 -0.74 6.68
C PHE A 40 18.68 -1.55 7.39
N VAL A 41 18.66 -1.59 8.71
CA VAL A 41 17.63 -2.32 9.47
C VAL A 41 16.24 -1.71 9.24
N ILE A 42 16.10 -0.38 9.35
CA ILE A 42 14.83 0.30 9.09
C ILE A 42 14.45 0.17 7.61
N GLY A 43 15.42 0.27 6.71
CA GLY A 43 15.25 0.05 5.27
C GLY A 43 14.74 -1.34 4.94
N PHE A 44 15.22 -2.37 5.65
CA PHE A 44 14.72 -3.74 5.53
C PHE A 44 13.26 -3.86 5.96
N CYS A 45 12.90 -3.28 7.11
CA CYS A 45 11.51 -3.24 7.56
C CYS A 45 10.60 -2.49 6.57
N ALA A 46 11.08 -1.37 6.00
CA ALA A 46 10.36 -0.61 4.99
C ALA A 46 10.22 -1.39 3.68
N TRP A 47 11.26 -2.12 3.26
CA TRP A 47 11.22 -2.98 2.08
C TRP A 47 10.21 -4.11 2.26
N LEU A 48 10.23 -4.82 3.39
CA LEU A 48 9.22 -5.82 3.72
C LEU A 48 7.81 -5.23 3.73
N ALA A 49 7.63 -4.02 4.25
CA ALA A 49 6.34 -3.34 4.28
C ALA A 49 5.81 -2.97 2.88
N GLN A 50 6.68 -2.87 1.88
CA GLN A 50 6.33 -2.57 0.49
C GLN A 50 6.37 -3.79 -0.44
N LEU A 51 6.81 -4.94 0.07
CA LEU A 51 6.94 -6.17 -0.72
C LEU A 51 5.60 -6.55 -1.36
N GLY A 52 5.57 -6.59 -2.69
CA GLY A 52 4.36 -6.90 -3.46
C GLY A 52 3.37 -5.73 -3.63
N GLU A 53 3.63 -4.55 -3.07
CA GLU A 53 2.82 -3.33 -3.32
C GLU A 53 3.40 -2.46 -4.44
N SER A 54 4.72 -2.33 -4.48
CA SER A 54 5.39 -1.96 -5.71
C SER A 54 5.19 -3.14 -6.63
N GLY A 55 4.25 -3.01 -7.58
CA GLY A 55 4.06 -4.09 -8.55
C GLY A 55 5.44 -4.51 -9.06
N ILE A 56 5.64 -5.82 -9.22
CA ILE A 56 6.70 -6.39 -10.06
C ILE A 56 6.44 -5.99 -11.54
N GLY A 57 5.73 -4.94 -11.75
CA GLY A 57 5.61 -4.08 -12.90
C GLY A 57 6.64 -2.97 -12.82
N GLY A 58 7.91 -3.30 -12.68
CA GLY A 58 8.87 -2.54 -13.43
C GLY A 58 8.32 -2.55 -14.83
N ASN A 59 8.04 -1.38 -15.38
CA ASN A 59 7.66 -1.19 -16.76
C ASN A 59 8.70 -1.91 -17.64
N PHE A 60 8.56 -3.23 -17.79
CA PHE A 60 9.12 -3.97 -18.91
C PHE A 60 8.28 -3.62 -20.13
N ASN A 61 8.06 -2.32 -20.35
CA ASN A 61 7.71 -1.80 -21.65
C ASN A 61 8.97 -1.74 -22.52
N SER A 62 9.60 -2.89 -22.69
CA SER A 62 10.46 -3.15 -23.84
C SER A 62 9.52 -3.50 -25.01
N GLY A 63 8.61 -2.59 -25.27
CA GLY A 63 7.80 -2.59 -26.46
C GLY A 63 8.67 -2.08 -27.60
N SER A 64 9.40 -2.96 -28.23
CA SER A 64 9.66 -2.81 -29.66
C SER A 64 8.29 -2.71 -30.34
N HIS A 65 7.86 -1.51 -30.69
CA HIS A 65 6.69 -1.27 -31.54
C HIS A 65 6.97 -1.87 -32.92
N LYS A 66 6.86 -3.18 -33.04
CA LYS A 66 6.62 -3.79 -34.34
C LYS A 66 5.14 -3.57 -34.62
N ASN A 67 4.86 -2.80 -35.65
CA ASN A 67 3.50 -2.66 -36.18
C ASN A 67 3.05 -4.05 -36.70
N TYR A 68 2.40 -4.81 -35.83
CA TYR A 68 1.75 -6.05 -36.22
C TYR A 68 0.46 -5.71 -36.97
N SER A 69 0.29 -6.20 -38.20
CA SER A 69 -0.98 -6.14 -38.89
C SER A 69 -2.03 -6.96 -38.10
N ALA A 70 -3.27 -6.52 -38.13
CA ALA A 70 -4.38 -7.25 -37.50
C ALA A 70 -4.48 -8.72 -38.01
N GLU A 71 -4.05 -8.97 -39.25
CA GLU A 71 -3.98 -10.30 -39.81
C GLU A 71 -2.85 -11.14 -39.25
N ASP A 72 -1.66 -10.54 -38.99
CA ASP A 72 -0.54 -11.22 -38.35
C ASP A 72 -0.89 -11.63 -36.92
N CYS A 73 -1.63 -10.77 -36.21
CA CYS A 73 -2.11 -11.07 -34.86
C CYS A 73 -3.14 -12.21 -34.86
N ARG A 74 -4.08 -12.24 -35.86
CA ARG A 74 -5.03 -13.35 -36.02
C ARG A 74 -4.32 -14.66 -36.32
N GLN A 75 -3.39 -14.67 -37.26
CA GLN A 75 -2.64 -15.88 -37.61
C GLN A 75 -1.77 -16.37 -36.45
N ALA A 76 -1.15 -15.45 -35.66
CA ALA A 76 -0.41 -15.82 -34.44
C ALA A 76 -1.35 -16.45 -33.42
N LEU A 77 -2.57 -15.90 -33.26
CA LEU A 77 -3.57 -16.40 -32.31
C LEU A 77 -4.06 -17.79 -32.72
N HIS A 78 -4.32 -18.03 -34.02
CA HIS A 78 -4.72 -19.34 -34.52
C HIS A 78 -3.60 -20.38 -34.32
N ARG A 79 -2.36 -20.05 -34.66
CA ARG A 79 -1.21 -20.94 -34.45
C ARG A 79 -1.00 -21.26 -32.98
N ALA A 80 -1.12 -20.25 -32.09
CA ALA A 80 -1.01 -20.44 -30.66
C ALA A 80 -2.13 -21.34 -30.13
N ARG A 81 -3.37 -21.13 -30.60
CA ARG A 81 -4.52 -21.97 -30.23
C ARG A 81 -4.29 -23.44 -30.67
N ASP A 82 -3.92 -23.66 -31.92
CA ASP A 82 -3.74 -25.01 -32.47
C ASP A 82 -2.60 -25.72 -31.71
N TYR A 83 -1.48 -25.02 -31.44
CA TYR A 83 -0.39 -25.55 -30.64
C TYR A 83 -0.83 -25.92 -29.20
N VAL A 84 -1.64 -25.08 -28.56
CA VAL A 84 -2.17 -25.34 -27.21
C VAL A 84 -3.12 -26.54 -27.23
N VAL A 85 -3.99 -26.66 -28.27
CA VAL A 85 -4.95 -27.76 -28.40
C VAL A 85 -4.22 -29.09 -28.61
N ASP A 86 -3.18 -29.10 -29.44
CA ASP A 86 -2.40 -30.31 -29.73
C ASP A 86 -1.55 -30.81 -28.57
N HIS A 87 -1.23 -29.91 -27.62
CA HIS A 87 -0.35 -30.21 -26.50
C HIS A 87 -1.03 -30.00 -25.11
N LEU A 88 -2.36 -30.06 -25.07
CA LEU A 88 -3.16 -29.87 -23.87
C LEU A 88 -2.73 -30.82 -22.72
N ASP A 89 -2.34 -32.03 -23.05
CA ASP A 89 -2.04 -33.08 -22.07
C ASP A 89 -0.90 -32.73 -21.09
N TRP A 90 0.10 -31.97 -21.55
CA TRP A 90 1.21 -31.57 -20.69
C TRP A 90 1.20 -30.06 -20.38
N ILE A 91 0.58 -29.22 -21.23
CA ILE A 91 0.46 -27.77 -20.97
C ILE A 91 -0.45 -27.50 -19.79
N VAL A 92 -1.60 -28.20 -19.69
CA VAL A 92 -2.55 -28.01 -18.59
C VAL A 92 -1.92 -28.30 -17.21
N PRO A 93 -1.28 -29.47 -16.98
CA PRO A 93 -0.65 -29.71 -15.70
C PRO A 93 0.50 -28.74 -15.40
N LEU A 94 1.28 -28.34 -16.42
CA LEU A 94 2.34 -27.34 -16.26
C LEU A 94 1.79 -25.99 -15.82
N VAL A 95 0.74 -25.51 -16.47
CA VAL A 95 0.07 -24.24 -16.12
C VAL A 95 -0.53 -24.30 -14.72
N VAL A 96 -1.15 -25.42 -14.34
CA VAL A 96 -1.71 -25.60 -13.00
C VAL A 96 -0.60 -25.57 -11.95
N VAL A 97 0.51 -26.28 -12.16
CA VAL A 97 1.66 -26.26 -11.24
C VAL A 97 2.23 -24.86 -11.13
N LEU A 98 2.44 -24.17 -12.26
CA LEU A 98 2.95 -22.80 -12.26
C LEU A 98 2.01 -21.85 -11.50
N LEU A 99 0.70 -21.96 -11.73
CA LEU A 99 -0.31 -21.15 -11.05
C LEU A 99 -0.30 -21.39 -9.53
N VAL A 100 -0.21 -22.65 -9.09
CA VAL A 100 -0.07 -23.00 -7.67
C VAL A 100 1.20 -22.40 -7.07
N VAL A 101 2.33 -22.52 -7.76
CA VAL A 101 3.61 -21.95 -7.31
C VAL A 101 3.51 -20.43 -7.18
N VAL A 102 2.98 -19.75 -8.20
CA VAL A 102 2.77 -18.28 -8.17
C VAL A 102 1.84 -17.88 -7.03
N LEU A 103 0.75 -18.64 -6.82
CA LEU A 103 -0.19 -18.38 -5.72
C LEU A 103 0.47 -18.52 -4.34
N VAL A 104 1.28 -19.57 -4.14
CA VAL A 104 2.01 -19.77 -2.89
C VAL A 104 2.99 -18.62 -2.64
N PHE A 105 3.80 -18.24 -3.64
CA PHE A 105 4.71 -17.10 -3.52
C PHE A 105 3.97 -15.81 -3.22
N TRP A 106 2.85 -15.56 -3.90
CA TRP A 106 2.01 -14.38 -3.66
C TRP A 106 1.47 -14.33 -2.22
N LEU A 107 0.99 -15.48 -1.68
CA LEU A 107 0.52 -15.58 -0.30
C LEU A 107 1.65 -15.33 0.71
N VAL A 108 2.84 -15.90 0.45
CA VAL A 108 4.02 -15.69 1.29
C VAL A 108 4.43 -14.21 1.28
N PHE A 109 4.48 -13.57 0.13
CA PHE A 109 4.80 -12.14 0.03
C PHE A 109 3.74 -11.27 0.73
N LEU A 110 2.47 -11.59 0.59
CA LEU A 110 1.38 -10.88 1.27
C LEU A 110 1.50 -11.01 2.80
N TRP A 111 1.89 -12.19 3.29
CA TRP A 111 2.12 -12.44 4.70
C TRP A 111 3.34 -11.69 5.23
N LEU A 112 4.48 -11.76 4.52
CA LEU A 112 5.69 -11.01 4.85
C LEU A 112 5.45 -9.50 4.87
N ASN A 113 4.75 -8.99 3.87
CA ASN A 113 4.38 -7.57 3.78
C ASN A 113 3.50 -7.14 4.98
N SER A 114 2.54 -7.97 5.37
CA SER A 114 1.68 -7.66 6.52
C SER A 114 2.50 -7.58 7.83
N ARG A 115 3.49 -8.44 8.02
CA ARG A 115 4.43 -8.34 9.14
C ARG A 115 5.36 -7.14 9.03
N GLY A 116 5.90 -6.88 7.83
CA GLY A 116 6.78 -5.75 7.56
C GLY A 116 6.16 -4.40 7.93
N LYS A 117 4.85 -4.22 7.70
CA LYS A 117 4.12 -2.99 8.06
C LYS A 117 4.17 -2.68 9.56
N PHE A 118 4.00 -3.68 10.40
CA PHE A 118 4.09 -3.51 11.86
C PHE A 118 5.53 -3.32 12.34
N MET A 119 6.49 -4.04 11.72
CA MET A 119 7.91 -3.85 12.05
C MET A 119 8.37 -2.43 11.70
N PHE A 120 8.04 -1.95 10.51
CA PHE A 120 8.37 -0.59 10.09
C PHE A 120 7.71 0.46 11.00
N LEU A 121 6.42 0.25 11.35
CA LEU A 121 5.73 1.13 12.29
C LEU A 121 6.41 1.15 13.66
N HIS A 122 6.81 0.00 14.19
CA HIS A 122 7.52 -0.11 15.46
C HIS A 122 8.85 0.68 15.43
N CYS A 123 9.63 0.53 14.35
CA CYS A 123 10.89 1.27 14.21
C CYS A 123 10.66 2.79 14.18
N VAL A 124 9.61 3.26 13.51
CA VAL A 124 9.28 4.69 13.41
C VAL A 124 8.72 5.25 14.72
N ALA A 125 7.82 4.53 15.37
CA ALA A 125 7.17 4.98 16.59
C ALA A 125 8.12 5.03 17.78
N LEU A 126 8.92 3.97 17.99
CA LEU A 126 9.79 3.82 19.16
C LEU A 126 11.24 4.25 18.93
N ASP A 127 11.59 4.67 17.69
CA ASP A 127 12.97 5.02 17.31
C ASP A 127 13.99 3.89 17.54
N LYS A 128 13.57 2.63 17.39
CA LYS A 128 14.39 1.44 17.60
C LYS A 128 14.50 0.63 16.33
N ALA A 129 15.74 0.38 15.91
CA ALA A 129 16.04 -0.47 14.76
C ALA A 129 16.08 -1.96 15.19
N GLU A 130 14.93 -2.52 15.55
CA GLU A 130 14.78 -3.91 15.99
C GLU A 130 13.89 -4.68 15.02
N VAL A 131 14.29 -5.91 14.67
CA VAL A 131 13.52 -6.80 13.77
C VAL A 131 12.86 -7.93 14.55
N ALA A 132 13.59 -8.61 15.42
CA ALA A 132 13.14 -9.82 16.09
C ALA A 132 12.00 -9.58 17.08
N ARG A 133 12.08 -8.51 17.84
CA ARG A 133 11.08 -8.18 18.85
C ARG A 133 9.70 -7.88 18.25
N PRO A 134 9.54 -6.91 17.32
CA PRO A 134 8.25 -6.63 16.71
C PRO A 134 7.72 -7.79 15.86
N TRP A 135 8.61 -8.64 15.30
CA TRP A 135 8.22 -9.85 14.59
C TRP A 135 7.41 -10.82 15.44
N ASN A 136 7.80 -11.01 16.70
CA ASN A 136 7.14 -11.93 17.62
C ASN A 136 5.96 -11.27 18.36
N GLU A 137 6.16 -10.05 18.89
CA GLU A 137 5.16 -9.36 19.71
C GLU A 137 3.91 -8.93 18.91
N LEU A 138 4.06 -8.60 17.62
CA LEU A 138 2.98 -8.11 16.76
C LEU A 138 2.46 -9.19 15.77
N ALA A 139 2.80 -10.45 16.02
CA ALA A 139 2.42 -11.57 15.15
C ALA A 139 0.91 -11.73 15.00
N ARG A 140 0.15 -11.53 16.08
CA ARG A 140 -1.30 -11.67 16.12
C ARG A 140 -1.99 -10.58 15.28
N GLU A 141 -1.56 -9.35 15.44
CA GLU A 141 -2.07 -8.19 14.70
C GLU A 141 -1.73 -8.31 13.21
N ALA A 142 -0.50 -8.69 12.90
CA ALA A 142 -0.05 -8.90 11.52
C ALA A 142 -0.82 -10.02 10.81
N ASN A 143 -1.10 -11.13 11.50
CA ASN A 143 -1.90 -12.22 10.94
C ASN A 143 -3.38 -11.80 10.74
N SER A 144 -3.93 -10.98 11.64
CA SER A 144 -5.28 -10.42 11.46
C SER A 144 -5.34 -9.49 10.24
N LEU A 145 -4.32 -8.66 10.04
CA LEU A 145 -4.20 -7.82 8.84
C LEU A 145 -4.05 -8.65 7.56
N PHE A 146 -3.23 -9.70 7.60
CA PHE A 146 -3.06 -10.64 6.48
C PHE A 146 -4.38 -11.27 6.06
N LEU A 147 -5.16 -11.80 7.02
CA LEU A 147 -6.47 -12.39 6.75
C LEU A 147 -7.44 -11.37 6.15
N PHE A 148 -7.50 -10.15 6.69
CA PHE A 148 -8.30 -9.06 6.14
C PHE A 148 -7.93 -8.75 4.70
N ARG A 149 -6.64 -8.72 4.37
CA ARG A 149 -6.15 -8.46 3.00
C ARG A 149 -6.50 -9.58 2.04
N ILE A 150 -6.47 -10.84 2.47
CA ILE A 150 -6.95 -11.98 1.66
C ILE A 150 -8.43 -11.81 1.35
N ILE A 151 -9.25 -11.54 2.37
CA ILE A 151 -10.70 -11.34 2.19
C ILE A 151 -10.96 -10.18 1.22
N LEU A 152 -10.23 -9.07 1.37
CA LEU A 152 -10.34 -7.92 0.48
C LEU A 152 -9.93 -8.27 -0.96
N CYS A 153 -8.90 -9.09 -1.13
CA CYS A 153 -8.45 -9.56 -2.45
C CYS A 153 -9.49 -10.49 -3.09
N LEU A 154 -10.04 -11.43 -2.34
CA LEU A 154 -11.11 -12.32 -2.82
C LEU A 154 -12.36 -11.53 -3.20
N ALA A 155 -12.76 -10.56 -2.37
CA ALA A 155 -13.86 -9.66 -2.70
C ALA A 155 -13.57 -8.86 -3.96
N SER A 156 -12.36 -8.30 -4.10
CA SER A 156 -11.96 -7.57 -5.30
C SER A 156 -11.98 -8.44 -6.56
N LEU A 157 -11.56 -9.69 -6.46
CA LEU A 157 -11.59 -10.66 -7.55
C LEU A 157 -13.04 -11.01 -7.95
N LEU A 158 -13.91 -11.21 -6.94
CA LEU A 158 -15.33 -11.51 -7.18
C LEU A 158 -16.04 -10.41 -7.99
N PHE A 159 -15.69 -9.13 -7.72
CA PHE A 159 -16.25 -8.00 -8.49
C PHE A 159 -15.52 -7.75 -9.80
N ALA A 160 -14.20 -7.87 -9.83
CA ALA A 160 -13.40 -7.57 -11.03
C ALA A 160 -13.54 -8.64 -12.11
N LEU A 161 -13.64 -9.92 -11.75
CA LEU A 161 -13.66 -11.03 -12.71
C LEU A 161 -14.86 -10.97 -13.66
N PRO A 162 -16.12 -10.80 -13.21
CA PRO A 162 -17.25 -10.68 -14.12
C PRO A 162 -17.17 -9.43 -14.99
N LEU A 163 -16.63 -8.31 -14.47
CA LEU A 163 -16.43 -7.10 -15.27
C LEU A 163 -15.40 -7.30 -16.37
N ILE A 164 -14.29 -7.96 -16.08
CA ILE A 164 -13.25 -8.29 -17.06
C ILE A 164 -13.79 -9.25 -18.12
N VAL A 165 -14.50 -10.31 -17.73
CA VAL A 165 -15.10 -11.28 -18.65
C VAL A 165 -16.10 -10.57 -19.58
N LEU A 166 -16.96 -9.73 -19.04
CA LEU A 166 -17.94 -8.99 -19.83
C LEU A 166 -17.25 -8.02 -20.80
N ALA A 167 -16.22 -7.31 -20.35
CA ALA A 167 -15.43 -6.41 -21.19
C ALA A 167 -14.74 -7.16 -22.34
N THR A 168 -14.14 -8.31 -22.06
CA THR A 168 -13.47 -9.14 -23.09
C THR A 168 -14.46 -9.73 -24.09
N VAL A 169 -15.66 -10.13 -23.66
CA VAL A 169 -16.70 -10.62 -24.56
C VAL A 169 -17.22 -9.49 -25.47
N ILE A 170 -17.48 -8.30 -24.94
CA ILE A 170 -17.96 -7.16 -25.73
C ILE A 170 -16.91 -6.72 -26.74
N THR A 171 -15.66 -6.48 -26.30
CA THR A 171 -14.56 -6.06 -27.17
C THR A 171 -14.20 -7.16 -28.21
N GLY A 172 -14.22 -8.43 -27.81
CA GLY A 172 -14.01 -9.56 -28.71
C GLY A 172 -15.06 -9.65 -29.80
N ARG A 173 -16.35 -9.50 -29.46
CA ARG A 173 -17.43 -9.47 -30.46
C ARG A 173 -17.30 -8.31 -31.44
N MET A 174 -16.94 -7.11 -30.94
CA MET A 174 -16.71 -5.93 -31.79
C MET A 174 -15.55 -6.16 -32.78
N PHE A 175 -14.45 -6.76 -32.28
CA PHE A 175 -13.27 -7.06 -33.10
C PHE A 175 -13.55 -8.13 -34.15
N LEU A 176 -14.29 -9.20 -33.80
CA LEU A 176 -14.66 -10.29 -34.74
C LEU A 176 -15.67 -9.82 -35.75
N ALA A 177 -16.63 -8.96 -35.41
CA ALA A 177 -17.63 -8.43 -36.31
C ALA A 177 -17.09 -7.39 -37.31
N GLY A 178 -15.89 -6.86 -37.08
CA GLY A 178 -15.29 -5.80 -37.89
C GLY A 178 -16.09 -4.48 -37.90
N GLN A 179 -17.11 -4.36 -37.07
CA GLN A 179 -18.00 -3.21 -37.03
C GLN A 179 -17.91 -2.54 -35.62
N PHE A 180 -17.46 -1.30 -35.59
CA PHE A 180 -17.49 -0.48 -34.36
C PHE A 180 -18.92 0.08 -34.20
N ASN A 181 -19.79 -0.71 -33.59
CA ASN A 181 -21.15 -0.24 -33.28
C ASN A 181 -21.08 0.78 -32.10
N PRO A 182 -21.70 1.99 -32.23
CA PRO A 182 -21.72 3.00 -31.18
C PRO A 182 -22.22 2.49 -29.82
N ASN A 183 -23.20 1.59 -29.83
CA ASN A 183 -23.73 0.97 -28.62
C ASN A 183 -22.70 0.07 -27.91
N GLY A 184 -21.86 -0.64 -28.66
CA GLY A 184 -20.79 -1.48 -28.11
C GLY A 184 -19.68 -0.63 -27.50
N ILE A 185 -19.34 0.49 -28.11
CA ILE A 185 -18.36 1.46 -27.56
C ILE A 185 -18.90 2.04 -26.26
N LEU A 186 -20.16 2.46 -26.22
CA LEU A 186 -20.78 3.03 -25.02
C LEU A 186 -20.80 2.00 -23.86
N GLN A 187 -21.11 0.75 -24.15
CA GLN A 187 -21.08 -0.33 -23.17
C GLN A 187 -19.65 -0.59 -22.64
N ALA A 188 -18.65 -0.62 -23.52
CA ALA A 188 -17.25 -0.81 -23.13
C ALA A 188 -16.74 0.34 -22.27
N VAL A 189 -17.07 1.59 -22.62
CA VAL A 189 -16.72 2.78 -21.83
C VAL A 189 -17.42 2.78 -20.46
N GLY A 190 -18.73 2.46 -20.42
CA GLY A 190 -19.48 2.37 -19.17
C GLY A 190 -18.91 1.30 -18.23
N LEU A 191 -18.53 0.13 -18.78
CA LEU A 191 -17.91 -0.94 -18.01
C LEU A 191 -16.51 -0.57 -17.51
N GLY A 192 -15.72 0.13 -18.35
CA GLY A 192 -14.42 0.67 -17.97
C GLY A 192 -14.54 1.68 -16.84
N LEU A 193 -15.51 2.59 -16.89
CA LEU A 193 -15.78 3.56 -15.85
C LEU A 193 -16.18 2.87 -14.52
N LEU A 194 -17.04 1.86 -14.58
CA LEU A 194 -17.42 1.07 -13.41
C LEU A 194 -16.21 0.37 -12.80
N PHE A 195 -15.35 -0.22 -13.62
CA PHE A 195 -14.11 -0.85 -13.16
C PHE A 195 -13.19 0.14 -12.46
N VAL A 196 -13.02 1.35 -13.02
CA VAL A 196 -12.24 2.44 -12.42
C VAL A 196 -12.84 2.85 -11.06
N CYS A 197 -14.16 3.02 -10.97
CA CYS A 197 -14.82 3.35 -9.70
C CYS A 197 -14.55 2.29 -8.62
N VAL A 198 -14.69 1.01 -8.95
CA VAL A 198 -14.39 -0.10 -8.01
C VAL A 198 -12.92 -0.08 -7.61
N ALA A 199 -12.01 0.12 -8.56
CA ALA A 199 -10.56 0.20 -8.29
C ALA A 199 -10.21 1.38 -7.35
N ILE A 200 -10.84 2.54 -7.52
CA ILE A 200 -10.66 3.70 -6.64
C ILE A 200 -11.14 3.38 -5.23
N VAL A 201 -12.32 2.79 -5.05
CA VAL A 201 -12.84 2.41 -3.73
C VAL A 201 -11.89 1.45 -3.03
N LEU A 202 -11.41 0.42 -3.73
CA LEU A 202 -10.44 -0.54 -3.19
C LEU A 202 -9.10 0.12 -2.85
N ALA A 203 -8.63 1.07 -3.66
CA ALA A 203 -7.42 1.84 -3.39
C ALA A 203 -7.56 2.69 -2.12
N ILE A 204 -8.72 3.35 -1.93
CA ILE A 204 -9.02 4.12 -0.71
C ILE A 204 -9.02 3.20 0.51
N ILE A 205 -9.68 2.03 0.45
CA ILE A 205 -9.70 1.05 1.55
C ILE A 205 -8.28 0.61 1.90
N LYS A 206 -7.45 0.26 0.90
CA LYS A 206 -6.04 -0.09 1.11
C LYS A 206 -5.25 1.05 1.76
N LYS A 207 -5.44 2.26 1.29
CA LYS A 207 -4.77 3.46 1.81
C LYS A 207 -5.17 3.74 3.26
N LEU A 208 -6.46 3.75 3.57
CA LEU A 208 -6.97 3.90 4.95
C LEU A 208 -6.46 2.79 5.87
N THR A 209 -6.43 1.55 5.38
CA THR A 209 -5.90 0.42 6.15
C THR A 209 -4.44 0.67 6.53
N PHE A 210 -3.62 1.09 5.58
CA PHE A 210 -2.20 1.32 5.83
C PHE A 210 -1.96 2.56 6.70
N ASP A 211 -2.60 3.68 6.39
CA ASP A 211 -2.31 4.96 7.05
C ASP A 211 -2.89 5.04 8.47
N PHE A 212 -4.06 4.41 8.73
CA PHE A 212 -4.79 4.58 9.99
C PHE A 212 -5.10 3.28 10.73
N VAL A 213 -5.58 2.23 10.04
CA VAL A 213 -5.95 0.97 10.71
C VAL A 213 -4.73 0.30 11.33
N VAL A 214 -3.62 0.23 10.62
CA VAL A 214 -2.36 -0.38 11.13
C VAL A 214 -1.85 0.35 12.39
N PRO A 215 -1.79 1.71 12.47
CA PRO A 215 -1.48 2.41 13.71
C PRO A 215 -2.46 2.14 14.85
N VAL A 216 -3.77 2.15 14.58
CA VAL A 216 -4.79 1.86 15.61
C VAL A 216 -4.62 0.42 16.14
N MET A 217 -4.39 -0.56 15.26
CA MET A 217 -4.08 -1.94 15.68
C MET A 217 -2.82 -2.00 16.56
N PHE A 218 -1.79 -1.24 16.19
CA PHE A 218 -0.53 -1.19 16.95
C PHE A 218 -0.74 -0.61 18.35
N LEU A 219 -1.49 0.48 18.47
CA LEU A 219 -1.74 1.17 19.74
C LEU A 219 -2.69 0.38 20.65
N ARG A 220 -3.76 -0.16 20.08
CA ARG A 220 -4.82 -0.85 20.83
C ARG A 220 -4.60 -2.35 21.00
N ARG A 221 -3.61 -2.93 20.33
CA ARG A 221 -3.38 -4.38 20.28
C ARG A 221 -4.63 -5.17 19.86
N ASN A 222 -5.44 -4.58 18.97
CA ASN A 222 -6.73 -5.10 18.52
C ASN A 222 -6.62 -5.79 17.15
N ARG A 223 -7.67 -6.58 16.83
CA ARG A 223 -7.83 -7.19 15.49
C ARG A 223 -8.22 -6.12 14.46
N CYS A 224 -7.93 -6.39 13.17
CA CYS A 224 -8.14 -5.47 12.05
C CYS A 224 -9.60 -4.96 11.97
N LEU A 225 -10.61 -5.81 12.13
CA LEU A 225 -12.02 -5.40 12.08
C LEU A 225 -12.43 -4.47 13.23
N ALA A 226 -11.88 -4.66 14.44
CA ALA A 226 -12.12 -3.77 15.56
C ALA A 226 -11.51 -2.37 15.30
N ALA A 227 -10.29 -2.33 14.77
CA ALA A 227 -9.63 -1.09 14.37
C ALA A 227 -10.39 -0.38 13.23
N TRP A 228 -10.94 -1.13 12.26
CA TRP A 228 -11.79 -0.58 11.21
C TRP A 228 -13.09 0.01 11.76
N LYS A 229 -13.71 -0.63 12.73
CA LYS A 229 -14.92 -0.09 13.39
C LYS A 229 -14.62 1.22 14.11
N GLU A 230 -13.50 1.29 14.87
CA GLU A 230 -13.05 2.50 15.55
C GLU A 230 -12.74 3.62 14.54
N LEU A 231 -11.99 3.31 13.47
CA LEU A 231 -11.71 4.27 12.40
C LEU A 231 -12.99 4.74 11.69
N GLY A 232 -13.96 3.85 11.47
CA GLY A 232 -15.25 4.19 10.86
C GLY A 232 -16.02 5.23 11.66
N THR A 233 -16.04 5.13 12.99
CA THR A 233 -16.66 6.15 13.87
C THR A 233 -15.91 7.49 13.80
N LEU A 234 -14.58 7.45 13.68
CA LEU A 234 -13.75 8.64 13.53
C LEU A 234 -14.01 9.35 12.19
N ILE A 235 -14.07 8.59 11.10
CA ILE A 235 -14.34 9.11 9.76
C ILE A 235 -15.75 9.71 9.70
N SER A 236 -16.77 9.01 10.24
CA SER A 236 -18.16 9.50 10.21
C SER A 236 -18.34 10.83 10.93
N GLY A 237 -17.54 11.08 11.99
CA GLY A 237 -17.53 12.36 12.69
C GLY A 237 -16.79 13.49 11.95
N HIS A 238 -15.86 13.16 11.04
CA HIS A 238 -14.93 14.15 10.46
C HIS A 238 -14.68 13.91 8.96
N VAL A 239 -15.72 13.57 8.18
CA VAL A 239 -15.59 13.18 6.76
C VAL A 239 -14.84 14.24 5.94
N GLY A 240 -15.14 15.53 6.13
CA GLY A 240 -14.49 16.63 5.40
C GLY A 240 -12.98 16.68 5.61
N ILE A 241 -12.52 16.41 6.82
CA ILE A 241 -11.08 16.42 7.18
C ILE A 241 -10.36 15.24 6.53
N PHE A 242 -10.98 14.05 6.45
CA PHE A 242 -10.41 12.92 5.75
C PHE A 242 -10.35 13.14 4.23
N ILE A 243 -11.35 13.77 3.62
CA ILE A 243 -11.30 14.18 2.20
C ILE A 243 -10.14 15.14 1.98
N LEU A 244 -10.00 16.16 2.84
CA LEU A 244 -8.91 17.13 2.76
C LEU A 244 -7.53 16.44 2.96
N TYR A 245 -7.44 15.44 3.83
CA TYR A 245 -6.24 14.61 4.00
C TYR A 245 -5.86 13.92 2.69
N PHE A 246 -6.81 13.27 2.00
CA PHE A 246 -6.53 12.62 0.73
C PHE A 246 -6.09 13.61 -0.35
N LEU A 247 -6.76 14.77 -0.44
CA LEU A 247 -6.39 15.81 -1.37
C LEU A 247 -4.97 16.36 -1.11
N PHE A 248 -4.65 16.60 0.16
CA PHE A 248 -3.32 17.04 0.57
C PHE A 248 -2.25 15.97 0.30
N GLN A 249 -2.56 14.68 0.46
CA GLN A 249 -1.67 13.59 0.11
C GLN A 249 -1.32 13.56 -1.39
N ILE A 250 -2.24 13.96 -2.27
CA ILE A 250 -1.97 14.08 -3.71
C ILE A 250 -0.97 15.23 -3.95
N VAL A 251 -1.18 16.39 -3.33
CA VAL A 251 -0.24 17.51 -3.42
C VAL A 251 1.14 17.13 -2.90
N LEU A 252 1.18 16.45 -1.76
CA LEU A 252 2.42 15.97 -1.15
C LEU A 252 3.14 14.95 -2.05
N ALA A 253 2.39 14.04 -2.68
CA ALA A 253 2.94 13.06 -3.62
C ALA A 253 3.54 13.73 -4.85
N LEU A 254 2.90 14.78 -5.39
CA LEU A 254 3.43 15.59 -6.49
C LEU A 254 4.71 16.32 -6.08
N ALA A 255 4.72 16.97 -4.92
CA ALA A 255 5.91 17.66 -4.41
C ALA A 255 7.09 16.71 -4.24
N ILE A 256 6.87 15.55 -3.60
CA ILE A 256 7.89 14.52 -3.43
C ILE A 256 8.35 13.98 -4.79
N GLY A 257 7.43 13.74 -5.71
CA GLY A 257 7.73 13.28 -7.07
C GLY A 257 8.65 14.23 -7.82
N LEU A 258 8.39 15.55 -7.72
CA LEU A 258 9.25 16.58 -8.33
C LEU A 258 10.65 16.62 -7.70
N ILE A 259 10.74 16.47 -6.37
CA ILE A 259 12.04 16.41 -5.67
C ILE A 259 12.83 15.18 -6.13
N VAL A 260 12.20 14.00 -6.16
CA VAL A 260 12.84 12.75 -6.60
C VAL A 260 13.27 12.86 -8.05
N LEU A 261 12.43 13.41 -8.94
CA LEU A 261 12.76 13.64 -10.34
C LEU A 261 13.96 14.59 -10.48
N GLY A 262 14.00 15.68 -9.71
CA GLY A 262 15.13 16.60 -9.68
C GLY A 262 16.43 15.91 -9.28
N VAL A 263 16.38 15.09 -8.22
CA VAL A 263 17.55 14.29 -7.79
C VAL A 263 17.98 13.31 -8.88
N MET A 264 17.05 12.66 -9.58
CA MET A 264 17.35 11.72 -10.67
C MET A 264 18.04 12.41 -11.84
N ILE A 265 17.61 13.61 -12.19
CA ILE A 265 18.23 14.41 -13.26
C ILE A 265 19.65 14.84 -12.85
N ILE A 266 19.85 15.36 -11.64
CA ILE A 266 21.13 15.83 -11.13
C ILE A 266 22.16 14.68 -11.04
N THR A 267 21.71 13.49 -10.62
CA THR A 267 22.57 12.31 -10.50
C THR A 267 22.82 11.57 -11.81
N CYS A 268 22.40 12.15 -12.96
CA CYS A 268 22.63 11.59 -14.31
C CYS A 268 22.26 10.10 -14.43
N CYS A 269 21.06 9.72 -13.97
CA CYS A 269 20.53 8.35 -13.95
C CYS A 269 21.26 7.33 -13.05
N ILE A 270 22.30 7.67 -12.32
CA ILE A 270 22.94 6.75 -11.36
C ILE A 270 21.93 6.32 -10.29
N ALA A 271 21.11 7.26 -9.80
CA ALA A 271 20.01 6.96 -8.90
C ALA A 271 18.98 5.98 -9.50
N CYS A 272 18.75 6.03 -10.81
CA CYS A 272 17.87 5.09 -11.53
C CYS A 272 18.36 3.65 -11.43
N CYS A 273 19.66 3.44 -11.64
CA CYS A 273 20.29 2.12 -11.53
C CYS A 273 20.22 1.58 -10.09
N LEU A 274 20.42 2.44 -9.08
CA LEU A 274 20.29 2.07 -7.68
C LEU A 274 18.83 1.77 -7.29
N MET A 275 17.88 2.52 -7.82
CA MET A 275 16.44 2.30 -7.60
C MET A 275 15.93 1.03 -8.28
N ALA A 276 16.59 0.55 -9.34
CA ALA A 276 16.27 -0.72 -9.99
C ALA A 276 16.55 -1.94 -9.08
N LEU A 277 17.42 -1.79 -8.09
CA LEU A 277 17.66 -2.81 -7.07
C LEU A 277 16.59 -2.73 -5.98
N PRO A 278 15.78 -3.78 -5.79
CA PRO A 278 14.56 -3.73 -4.95
C PRO A 278 14.81 -3.25 -3.53
N TYR A 279 15.91 -3.69 -2.92
CA TYR A 279 16.25 -3.34 -1.54
C TYR A 279 16.96 -1.97 -1.45
N LEU A 280 17.99 -1.74 -2.28
CA LEU A 280 18.75 -0.49 -2.26
C LEU A 280 17.88 0.70 -2.65
N GLY A 281 16.98 0.53 -3.60
CA GLY A 281 15.99 1.56 -3.95
C GLY A 281 15.13 1.97 -2.74
N THR A 282 14.69 1.02 -1.93
CA THR A 282 13.93 1.31 -0.71
C THR A 282 14.78 2.02 0.34
N VAL A 283 16.05 1.63 0.52
CA VAL A 283 16.97 2.28 1.45
C VAL A 283 17.24 3.73 1.01
N LEU A 284 17.42 3.97 -0.28
CA LEU A 284 17.60 5.33 -0.83
C LEU A 284 16.36 6.21 -0.63
N LEU A 285 15.17 5.64 -0.83
CA LEU A 285 13.88 6.32 -0.63
C LEU A 285 13.40 6.32 0.83
N LEU A 286 14.18 5.74 1.76
CA LEU A 286 13.79 5.60 3.16
C LEU A 286 13.33 6.91 3.82
N PRO A 287 14.00 8.08 3.61
CA PRO A 287 13.53 9.34 4.17
C PRO A 287 12.10 9.71 3.71
N VAL A 288 11.80 9.45 2.43
CA VAL A 288 10.47 9.73 1.85
C VAL A 288 9.41 8.78 2.41
N ILE A 289 9.73 7.48 2.51
CA ILE A 289 8.81 6.46 3.01
C ILE A 289 8.50 6.72 4.49
N MET A 290 9.55 7.03 5.28
CA MET A 290 9.43 7.36 6.68
C MET A 290 8.64 8.65 6.89
N PHE A 291 8.89 9.68 6.08
CA PHE A 291 8.15 10.94 6.14
C PHE A 291 6.65 10.72 5.93
N LYS A 292 6.26 9.97 4.90
CA LYS A 292 4.85 9.62 4.66
C LYS A 292 4.24 8.89 5.85
N ARG A 293 5.00 8.03 6.51
CA ARG A 293 4.54 7.30 7.69
C ARG A 293 4.40 8.20 8.90
N CYS A 294 5.40 9.02 9.21
CA CYS A 294 5.34 10.00 10.29
C CYS A 294 4.19 10.98 10.08
N TYR A 295 3.99 11.47 8.86
CA TYR A 295 2.89 12.37 8.54
C TYR A 295 1.52 11.76 8.89
N SER A 296 1.26 10.51 8.49
CA SER A 296 -0.01 9.85 8.82
C SER A 296 -0.19 9.63 10.33
N LEU A 297 0.89 9.35 11.07
CA LEU A 297 0.85 9.19 12.51
C LEU A 297 0.58 10.51 13.25
N TYR A 298 1.25 11.59 12.87
CA TYR A 298 1.00 12.92 13.45
C TYR A 298 -0.38 13.47 13.10
N PHE A 299 -0.89 13.15 11.91
CA PHE A 299 -2.26 13.49 11.57
C PHE A 299 -3.25 12.73 12.46
N LEU A 300 -3.04 11.44 12.68
CA LEU A 300 -3.88 10.62 13.55
C LEU A 300 -3.81 11.08 15.02
N ALA A 301 -2.65 11.50 15.49
CA ALA A 301 -2.45 12.01 16.86
C ALA A 301 -3.31 13.24 17.20
N GLN A 302 -3.72 14.04 16.21
CA GLN A 302 -4.59 15.20 16.43
C GLN A 302 -6.00 14.82 16.93
N PHE A 303 -6.43 13.58 16.71
CA PHE A 303 -7.74 13.08 17.18
C PHE A 303 -7.74 12.72 18.68
N GLY A 304 -6.62 12.86 19.36
CA GLY A 304 -6.51 12.69 20.82
C GLY A 304 -5.28 11.90 21.27
N PRO A 305 -4.95 11.96 22.56
CA PRO A 305 -3.74 11.33 23.11
C PRO A 305 -3.75 9.79 22.96
N ASN A 306 -4.93 9.21 22.84
CA ASN A 306 -5.10 7.77 22.62
C ASN A 306 -4.68 7.31 21.21
N TYR A 307 -4.47 8.22 20.27
CA TYR A 307 -4.06 7.97 18.90
C TYR A 307 -2.62 8.42 18.60
N ASP A 308 -1.91 8.90 19.63
CA ASP A 308 -0.52 9.32 19.51
C ASP A 308 0.42 8.12 19.68
N ALA A 309 1.07 7.74 18.57
CA ALA A 309 2.03 6.63 18.55
C ALA A 309 3.41 7.00 19.11
N PHE A 310 3.66 8.27 19.36
CA PHE A 310 4.95 8.77 19.84
C PHE A 310 4.98 9.01 21.36
N LEU A 311 3.81 9.01 22.01
CA LEU A 311 3.76 9.03 23.48
C LEU A 311 4.21 7.68 24.06
N PRO A 312 4.96 7.67 25.16
CA PRO A 312 5.24 6.42 25.85
C PRO A 312 3.91 5.75 26.25
N PRO A 313 3.83 4.41 26.19
CA PRO A 313 2.62 3.71 26.59
C PRO A 313 2.28 4.09 28.03
N PRO A 314 0.99 4.30 28.36
CA PRO A 314 0.60 4.61 29.72
C PRO A 314 1.13 3.51 30.65
N PRO A 315 1.59 3.87 31.86
CA PRO A 315 2.07 2.89 32.82
C PRO A 315 0.96 1.84 33.05
N PRO A 316 1.32 0.56 33.19
CA PRO A 316 0.34 -0.48 33.46
C PRO A 316 -0.46 -0.07 34.71
N PRO A 317 -1.78 -0.35 34.75
CA PRO A 317 -2.61 -0.01 35.90
C PRO A 317 -1.95 -0.59 37.16
N ALA A 318 -1.83 0.24 38.19
CA ALA A 318 -1.23 -0.16 39.43
C ALA A 318 -2.00 -1.38 39.99
N GLY A 319 -1.40 -2.57 39.90
CA GLY A 319 -2.04 -3.85 40.29
C GLY A 319 -1.97 -4.97 39.24
N ALA A 320 -1.49 -4.73 38.05
CA ALA A 320 -1.22 -5.81 37.11
C ALA A 320 0.09 -6.50 37.53
N LEU A 321 -0.02 -7.71 38.09
CA LEU A 321 1.10 -8.60 38.37
C LEU A 321 1.86 -8.87 37.04
N PRO A 322 3.21 -8.89 37.08
CA PRO A 322 3.98 -9.27 35.89
C PRO A 322 3.57 -10.69 35.47
N ALA A 323 3.15 -10.84 34.21
CA ALA A 323 2.95 -12.15 33.62
C ALA A 323 4.30 -12.87 33.61
N VAL A 324 4.41 -13.93 34.41
CA VAL A 324 5.54 -14.87 34.48
C VAL A 324 5.62 -15.66 33.17
#